data_b5ce382e66d25bc24da4e60fa161d3d5
#
_entry.id   b5ce382e66d25bc24da4e60fa161d3d5
#
_cell.length_a   1.000
_cell.length_b   1.000
_cell.length_c   1.000
_cell.angle_alpha   90.00
_cell.angle_beta   90.00
_cell.angle_gamma   90.00
#
_symmetry.space_group_name_H-M   'P 1'
#
loop_
_entity.id
_entity.type
_entity.pdbx_description
1 polymer ?
#
loop_
_entity_poly.entity_id
_entity_poly.type
_entity_poly.pdbx_seq_one_letter_code
_entity_poly.pdbx_strand_id
1 'polypeptide(L)'
;MSGSKWFDKSLLLRDGVSLISRIWLPNSNGPWPALLMRQPYGREIASTITYSHPEWWVSKGYMVVIQDVRGMGASEGVFNGFKQEARDTSETHEWVRSLKECNGKLGLYGFSYQGFTQLTGELNSKPPDCLSPAMTGMNLSLIHI
;
A
#
# COMPACT_ATOMS: atom_id res chain seq x y z
N MET A 1 3.34 3.21 27.42
CA MET A 1 3.74 2.78 26.06
C MET A 1 3.53 3.96 25.14
N SER A 2 4.58 4.50 24.54
CA SER A 2 4.47 5.55 23.51
C SER A 2 3.88 4.87 22.28
N GLY A 3 2.62 5.17 21.96
CA GLY A 3 1.97 4.66 20.74
C GLY A 3 2.77 5.09 19.51
N SER A 4 2.78 4.25 18.48
CA SER A 4 3.43 4.56 17.20
C SER A 4 2.82 5.83 16.61
N LYS A 5 3.67 6.71 16.09
CA LYS A 5 3.20 7.91 15.38
C LYS A 5 2.65 7.52 14.03
N TRP A 6 1.45 7.98 13.73
CA TRP A 6 0.88 7.87 12.40
C TRP A 6 0.20 9.18 11.98
N PHE A 7 0.05 9.36 10.68
CA PHE A 7 -0.67 10.48 10.09
C PHE A 7 -1.23 10.08 8.72
N ASP A 8 -2.28 10.76 8.30
CA ASP A 8 -2.85 10.56 6.97
C ASP A 8 -2.21 11.53 5.98
N LYS A 9 -1.97 11.06 4.76
CA LYS A 9 -1.39 11.84 3.66
C LYS A 9 -2.04 11.45 2.34
N SER A 10 -2.31 12.47 1.50
CA SER A 10 -2.88 12.25 0.17
C SER A 10 -1.78 12.16 -0.89
N LEU A 11 -2.03 11.32 -1.89
CA LEU A 11 -1.35 11.28 -3.17
C LEU A 11 -2.28 11.81 -4.25
N LEU A 12 -1.91 12.89 -4.93
CA LEU A 12 -2.61 13.35 -6.12
C LEU A 12 -2.06 12.59 -7.33
N LEU A 13 -2.91 11.78 -7.94
CA LEU A 13 -2.59 11.05 -9.15
C LEU A 13 -2.58 11.97 -10.37
N ARG A 14 -1.92 11.56 -11.46
CA ARG A 14 -1.81 12.32 -12.70
C ARG A 14 -3.15 12.66 -13.36
N ASP A 15 -4.19 11.87 -13.09
CA ASP A 15 -5.56 12.13 -13.56
C ASP A 15 -6.39 13.03 -12.64
N GLY A 16 -5.80 13.58 -11.58
CA GLY A 16 -6.43 14.51 -10.64
C GLY A 16 -7.18 13.85 -9.49
N VAL A 17 -7.18 12.53 -9.38
CA VAL A 17 -7.80 11.79 -8.25
C VAL A 17 -6.84 11.73 -7.07
N SER A 18 -7.34 11.99 -5.86
CA SER A 18 -6.55 11.89 -4.63
C SER A 18 -6.77 10.55 -3.94
N LEU A 19 -5.68 9.84 -3.66
CA LEU A 19 -5.69 8.63 -2.84
C LEU A 19 -5.19 8.96 -1.43
N ILE A 20 -5.84 8.42 -0.41
CA ILE A 20 -5.50 8.66 0.99
C ILE A 20 -4.76 7.47 1.56
N SER A 21 -3.65 7.74 2.23
CA SER A 21 -2.83 6.74 2.89
C SER A 21 -2.62 7.10 4.35
N ARG A 22 -2.60 6.09 5.23
CA ARG A 22 -2.12 6.22 6.59
C ARG A 22 -0.68 5.75 6.67
N ILE A 23 0.18 6.60 7.21
CA ILE A 23 1.62 6.35 7.32
C ILE A 23 1.98 6.19 8.79
N TRP A 24 2.61 5.07 9.11
CA TRP A 24 3.11 4.73 10.44
C TRP A 24 4.63 4.80 10.44
N LEU A 25 5.22 5.47 11.43
CA LEU A 25 6.67 5.69 11.50
C LEU A 25 7.29 5.06 12.75
N PRO A 26 8.50 4.48 12.63
CA PRO A 26 9.30 4.09 13.78
C PRO A 26 9.65 5.28 14.68
N ASN A 27 9.91 5.00 15.95
CA ASN A 27 10.39 5.99 16.91
C ASN A 27 11.90 6.25 16.81
N SER A 28 12.62 5.50 15.99
CA SER A 28 14.05 5.68 15.72
C SER A 28 14.31 6.78 14.69
N ASN A 29 15.57 7.08 14.43
CA ASN A 29 15.93 7.99 13.35
C ASN A 29 15.83 7.31 11.99
N GLY A 30 15.16 7.97 11.02
CA GLY A 30 15.03 7.52 9.65
C GLY A 30 16.17 7.99 8.72
N PRO A 31 16.01 7.87 7.41
CA PRO A 31 14.85 7.30 6.72
C PRO A 31 14.77 5.76 6.81
N TRP A 32 13.58 5.21 6.57
CA TRP A 32 13.30 3.77 6.74
C TRP A 32 12.89 3.10 5.43
N PRO A 33 13.09 1.77 5.31
CA PRO A 33 12.44 1.00 4.26
C PRO A 33 10.92 1.01 4.46
N ALA A 34 10.17 1.13 3.36
CA ALA A 34 8.71 1.18 3.40
C ALA A 34 8.08 -0.19 3.14
N LEU A 35 7.02 -0.47 3.89
CA LEU A 35 6.06 -1.54 3.59
C LEU A 35 4.73 -0.90 3.18
N LEU A 36 4.21 -1.29 2.02
CA LEU A 36 2.97 -0.76 1.46
C LEU A 36 1.91 -1.87 1.37
N MET A 37 0.70 -1.54 1.80
CA MET A 37 -0.49 -2.34 1.56
C MET A 37 -1.59 -1.45 0.97
N ARG A 38 -2.14 -1.84 -0.18
CA ARG A 38 -3.26 -1.15 -0.83
C ARG A 38 -4.50 -2.02 -0.76
N GLN A 39 -5.62 -1.46 -0.32
CA GLN A 39 -6.81 -2.23 0.01
C GLN A 39 -8.12 -1.44 -0.19
N PRO A 40 -9.25 -2.12 -0.48
CA PRO A 40 -10.56 -1.50 -0.60
C PRO A 40 -11.36 -1.46 0.71
N TYR A 41 -10.80 -1.90 1.84
CA TYR A 41 -11.53 -2.15 3.09
C TYR A 41 -11.49 -0.98 4.06
N GLY A 42 -10.80 0.09 3.73
CA GLY A 42 -10.52 1.22 4.63
C GLY A 42 -9.15 1.09 5.32
N ARG A 43 -8.33 2.16 5.24
CA ARG A 43 -6.96 2.18 5.79
C ARG A 43 -6.87 2.00 7.30
N GLU A 44 -8.00 2.10 8.00
CA GLU A 44 -8.09 1.86 9.44
C GLU A 44 -8.09 0.37 9.78
N ILE A 45 -8.50 -0.49 8.84
CA ILE A 45 -8.41 -1.95 8.95
C ILE A 45 -6.99 -2.35 8.58
N ALA A 46 -6.08 -2.19 9.52
CA ALA A 46 -4.64 -2.32 9.29
C ALA A 46 -4.07 -3.69 9.69
N SER A 47 -4.88 -4.57 10.24
CA SER A 47 -4.48 -5.94 10.58
C SER A 47 -5.66 -6.89 10.54
N THR A 48 -5.36 -8.15 10.26
CA THR A 48 -6.30 -9.27 10.33
C THR A 48 -5.58 -10.49 10.91
N ILE A 49 -6.25 -11.63 10.95
CA ILE A 49 -5.61 -12.91 11.33
C ILE A 49 -4.45 -13.30 10.41
N THR A 50 -4.38 -12.73 9.22
CA THR A 50 -3.41 -13.11 8.17
C THR A 50 -2.16 -12.24 8.12
N TYR A 51 -2.15 -11.08 8.77
CA TYR A 51 -0.99 -10.18 8.84
C TYR A 51 -1.02 -9.30 10.09
N SER A 52 0.18 -8.92 10.54
CA SER A 52 0.37 -8.15 11.77
C SER A 52 -0.05 -6.68 11.62
N HIS A 53 -0.45 -6.09 12.74
CA HIS A 53 -0.73 -4.65 12.82
C HIS A 53 0.53 -3.82 12.46
N PRO A 54 0.39 -2.64 11.83
CA PRO A 54 1.52 -1.77 11.48
C PRO A 54 2.51 -1.50 12.61
N GLU A 55 2.05 -1.40 13.85
CA GLU A 55 2.92 -1.21 15.02
C GLU A 55 3.98 -2.30 15.18
N TRP A 56 3.65 -3.54 14.82
CA TRP A 56 4.62 -4.62 14.85
C TRP A 56 5.74 -4.40 13.82
N TRP A 57 5.39 -4.02 12.59
CA TRP A 57 6.36 -3.73 11.53
C TRP A 57 7.21 -2.50 11.87
N VAL A 58 6.58 -1.46 12.42
CA VAL A 58 7.26 -0.24 12.89
C VAL A 58 8.29 -0.57 13.98
N SER A 59 7.96 -1.50 14.89
CA SER A 59 8.91 -1.98 15.92
C SER A 59 10.12 -2.71 15.34
N LYS A 60 10.02 -3.17 14.08
CA LYS A 60 11.11 -3.82 13.33
C LYS A 60 11.89 -2.84 12.43
N GLY A 61 11.59 -1.55 12.49
CA GLY A 61 12.30 -0.52 11.75
C GLY A 61 11.77 -0.23 10.35
N TYR A 62 10.54 -0.60 10.04
CA TYR A 62 9.88 -0.27 8.78
C TYR A 62 8.91 0.89 8.96
N MET A 63 8.88 1.83 8.03
CA MET A 63 7.69 2.66 7.87
C MET A 63 6.60 1.84 7.18
N VAL A 64 5.34 2.05 7.55
CA VAL A 64 4.21 1.32 6.97
C VAL A 64 3.25 2.31 6.34
N VAL A 65 2.81 2.01 5.12
CA VAL A 65 1.84 2.80 4.36
C VAL A 65 0.63 1.94 4.05
N ILE A 66 -0.53 2.30 4.58
CA ILE A 66 -1.80 1.64 4.26
C ILE A 66 -2.63 2.61 3.43
N GLN A 67 -2.90 2.26 2.17
CA GLN A 67 -3.62 3.12 1.23
C GLN A 67 -5.02 2.60 0.94
N ASP A 68 -6.01 3.49 1.03
CA ASP A 68 -7.33 3.27 0.45
C ASP A 68 -7.21 3.30 -1.08
N VAL A 69 -7.64 2.25 -1.78
CA VAL A 69 -7.66 2.25 -3.25
C VAL A 69 -8.71 3.24 -3.78
N ARG A 70 -8.59 3.62 -5.03
CA ARG A 70 -9.49 4.54 -5.73
C ARG A 70 -10.96 4.20 -5.48
N GLY A 71 -11.74 5.20 -5.06
CA GLY A 71 -13.18 5.09 -4.81
C GLY A 71 -13.57 4.35 -3.53
N MET A 72 -12.59 4.02 -2.67
CA MET A 72 -12.85 3.33 -1.41
C MET A 72 -12.27 4.12 -0.23
N GLY A 73 -12.84 3.90 0.97
CA GLY A 73 -12.46 4.61 2.18
C GLY A 73 -12.59 6.12 2.02
N ALA A 74 -11.49 6.85 2.21
CA ALA A 74 -11.43 8.30 2.03
C ALA A 74 -10.78 8.71 0.69
N SER A 75 -10.38 7.75 -0.16
CA SER A 75 -9.85 8.04 -1.50
C SER A 75 -10.95 8.45 -2.46
N GLU A 76 -10.63 9.40 -3.32
CA GLU A 76 -11.53 9.90 -4.36
C GLU A 76 -11.66 8.93 -5.54
N GLY A 77 -12.53 9.32 -6.49
CA GLY A 77 -12.76 8.59 -7.73
C GLY A 77 -13.84 7.53 -7.60
N VAL A 78 -13.92 6.66 -8.58
CA VAL A 78 -14.92 5.58 -8.66
C VAL A 78 -14.20 4.23 -8.63
N PHE A 79 -14.67 3.34 -7.77
CA PHE A 79 -14.14 1.97 -7.70
C PHE A 79 -14.65 1.12 -8.86
N ASN A 80 -13.74 0.76 -9.75
CA ASN A 80 -14.00 -0.11 -10.91
C ASN A 80 -13.40 -1.52 -10.75
N GLY A 81 -13.28 -1.99 -9.52
CA GLY A 81 -12.64 -3.26 -9.21
C GLY A 81 -11.15 -3.23 -9.58
N PHE A 82 -10.69 -4.29 -10.21
CA PHE A 82 -9.27 -4.51 -10.50
C PHE A 82 -8.69 -3.67 -11.65
N LYS A 83 -9.54 -3.05 -12.48
CA LYS A 83 -9.12 -2.42 -13.76
C LYS A 83 -8.21 -1.21 -13.60
N GLN A 84 -8.35 -0.48 -12.51
CA GLN A 84 -7.60 0.75 -12.24
C GLN A 84 -6.22 0.50 -11.60
N GLU A 85 -6.00 -0.71 -11.08
CA GLU A 85 -4.92 -0.95 -10.12
C GLU A 85 -3.53 -0.83 -10.73
N ALA A 86 -3.32 -1.20 -11.98
CA ALA A 86 -1.98 -1.17 -12.58
C ALA A 86 -1.34 0.23 -12.53
N ARG A 87 -2.08 1.24 -12.97
CA ARG A 87 -1.63 2.64 -12.97
C ARG A 87 -1.53 3.21 -11.56
N ASP A 88 -2.60 3.05 -10.76
CA ASP A 88 -2.64 3.57 -9.40
C ASP A 88 -1.52 2.96 -8.53
N THR A 89 -1.22 1.67 -8.74
CA THR A 89 -0.11 0.96 -8.09
C THR A 89 1.22 1.60 -8.45
N SER A 90 1.50 1.81 -9.74
CA SER A 90 2.77 2.37 -10.20
C SER A 90 2.99 3.79 -9.68
N GLU A 91 1.99 4.65 -9.75
CA GLU A 91 2.07 6.02 -9.21
C GLU A 91 2.24 6.02 -7.68
N THR A 92 1.60 5.08 -6.98
CA THR A 92 1.77 4.94 -5.53
C THR A 92 3.18 4.49 -5.17
N HIS A 93 3.78 3.55 -5.91
CA HIS A 93 5.17 3.12 -5.67
C HIS A 93 6.16 4.27 -5.83
N GLU A 94 6.03 5.06 -6.89
CA GLU A 94 6.87 6.24 -7.10
C GLU A 94 6.71 7.24 -5.95
N TRP A 95 5.48 7.51 -5.56
CA TRP A 95 5.17 8.44 -4.49
C TRP A 95 5.74 7.98 -3.13
N VAL A 96 5.55 6.71 -2.73
CA VAL A 96 6.08 6.19 -1.46
C VAL A 96 7.61 6.33 -1.43
N ARG A 97 8.29 5.99 -2.53
CA ARG A 97 9.74 6.13 -2.62
C ARG A 97 10.23 7.58 -2.56
N SER A 98 9.39 8.54 -2.96
CA SER A 98 9.71 9.98 -2.94
C SER A 98 9.51 10.63 -1.56
N LEU A 99 8.85 9.94 -0.63
CA LEU A 99 8.66 10.47 0.71
C LEU A 99 10.02 10.61 1.42
N LYS A 100 10.22 11.74 2.09
CA LYS A 100 11.47 12.01 2.84
C LYS A 100 11.74 10.97 3.95
N GLU A 101 10.68 10.34 4.44
CA GLU A 101 10.71 9.29 5.44
C GLU A 101 11.17 7.94 4.86
N CYS A 102 11.10 7.75 3.54
CA CYS A 102 11.46 6.51 2.86
C CYS A 102 12.92 6.54 2.40
N ASN A 103 13.66 5.45 2.64
CA ASN A 103 15.04 5.30 2.15
C ASN A 103 15.12 4.78 0.69
N GLY A 104 14.01 4.75 -0.03
CA GLY A 104 13.89 4.28 -1.42
C GLY A 104 13.63 2.78 -1.57
N LYS A 105 13.67 2.00 -0.49
CA LYS A 105 13.33 0.58 -0.49
C LYS A 105 11.84 0.38 -0.23
N LEU A 106 11.19 -0.45 -1.04
CA LEU A 106 9.75 -0.69 -1.01
C LEU A 106 9.44 -2.18 -1.06
N GLY A 107 8.83 -2.68 0.02
CA GLY A 107 8.21 -4.00 0.07
C GLY A 107 6.68 -3.88 0.06
N LEU A 108 6.01 -4.90 -0.48
CA LEU A 108 4.56 -4.99 -0.48
C LEU A 108 4.10 -6.24 0.27
N TYR A 109 2.98 -6.14 0.96
CA TYR A 109 2.40 -7.26 1.69
C TYR A 109 0.87 -7.19 1.69
N GLY A 110 0.20 -8.30 1.99
CA GLY A 110 -1.24 -8.36 2.14
C GLY A 110 -1.88 -9.62 1.57
N PHE A 111 -3.16 -9.78 1.89
CA PHE A 111 -3.95 -10.97 1.64
C PHE A 111 -5.10 -10.66 0.67
N SER A 112 -5.45 -11.59 -0.24
CA SER A 112 -6.57 -11.47 -1.18
C SER A 112 -6.43 -10.24 -2.12
N TYR A 113 -7.31 -9.27 -2.07
CA TYR A 113 -7.21 -8.03 -2.88
C TYR A 113 -5.88 -7.31 -2.66
N GLN A 114 -5.42 -7.23 -1.44
CA GLN A 114 -4.11 -6.66 -1.07
C GLN A 114 -2.93 -7.47 -1.65
N GLY A 115 -3.12 -8.75 -1.91
CA GLY A 115 -2.19 -9.59 -2.63
C GLY A 115 -2.21 -9.28 -4.13
N PHE A 116 -3.40 -9.10 -4.70
CA PHE A 116 -3.57 -8.73 -6.11
C PHE A 116 -2.88 -7.39 -6.44
N THR A 117 -3.07 -6.37 -5.60
CA THR A 117 -2.45 -5.05 -5.82
C THR A 117 -0.93 -5.08 -5.84
N GLN A 118 -0.29 -6.12 -5.28
CA GLN A 118 1.16 -6.31 -5.35
C GLN A 118 1.63 -6.81 -6.72
N LEU A 119 0.77 -7.56 -7.42
CA LEU A 119 1.09 -8.22 -8.69
C LEU A 119 0.73 -7.34 -9.90
N THR A 120 0.22 -6.12 -9.66
CA THR A 120 -0.14 -5.17 -10.68
C THR A 120 0.88 -4.04 -10.76
N GLY A 121 0.99 -3.43 -11.93
CA GLY A 121 1.87 -2.30 -12.19
C GLY A 121 2.03 -2.11 -13.69
N GLU A 122 2.44 -0.92 -14.09
CA GLU A 122 2.76 -0.63 -15.49
C GLU A 122 4.13 -1.24 -15.85
N LEU A 123 4.24 -1.77 -17.08
CA LEU A 123 5.43 -2.50 -17.56
C LEU A 123 6.75 -1.73 -17.41
N ASN A 124 6.70 -0.41 -17.52
CA ASN A 124 7.89 0.45 -17.47
C ASN A 124 8.11 1.10 -16.09
N SER A 125 7.29 0.76 -15.09
CA SER A 125 7.48 1.28 -13.75
C SER A 125 8.55 0.51 -12.98
N LYS A 126 9.21 1.19 -12.04
CA LYS A 126 10.19 0.54 -11.17
C LYS A 126 9.47 -0.46 -10.24
N PRO A 127 9.81 -1.76 -10.30
CA PRO A 127 9.18 -2.76 -9.46
C PRO A 127 9.51 -2.54 -7.97
N PRO A 128 8.71 -3.09 -7.05
CA PRO A 128 9.06 -3.14 -5.63
C PRO A 128 10.30 -4.02 -5.40
N ASP A 129 10.98 -3.80 -4.27
CA ASP A 129 12.16 -4.57 -3.88
C ASP A 129 11.79 -5.97 -3.38
N CYS A 130 10.60 -6.12 -2.78
CA CYS A 130 10.06 -7.44 -2.44
C CYS A 130 8.53 -7.47 -2.45
N LEU A 131 7.97 -8.66 -2.61
CA LEU A 131 6.54 -8.95 -2.59
C LEU A 131 6.23 -10.06 -1.59
N SER A 132 5.12 -9.92 -0.87
CA SER A 132 4.58 -10.94 0.01
C SER A 132 3.07 -11.09 -0.21
N PRO A 133 2.64 -11.51 -1.42
CA PRO A 133 1.24 -11.73 -1.72
C PRO A 133 0.75 -13.03 -1.07
N ALA A 134 -0.40 -12.98 -0.41
CA ALA A 134 -1.03 -14.15 0.16
C ALA A 134 -2.43 -14.35 -0.42
N MET A 135 -2.75 -15.59 -0.78
CA MET A 135 -4.07 -16.06 -1.24
C MET A 135 -4.70 -15.16 -2.31
N THR A 136 -3.97 -14.96 -3.40
CA THR A 136 -4.41 -14.15 -4.55
C THR A 136 -4.11 -14.85 -5.86
N GLY A 137 -4.86 -14.52 -6.91
CA GLY A 137 -4.64 -15.02 -8.26
C GLY A 137 -3.82 -14.07 -9.12
N MET A 138 -2.95 -14.61 -9.96
CA MET A 138 -2.25 -13.85 -10.99
C MET A 138 -3.13 -13.55 -12.20
N ASN A 139 -4.15 -14.39 -12.42
CA ASN A 139 -5.13 -14.24 -13.49
C ASN A 139 -6.52 -14.40 -12.92
N LEU A 140 -7.26 -13.30 -12.85
CA LEU A 140 -8.61 -13.26 -12.28
C LEU A 140 -9.66 -13.99 -13.13
N SER A 141 -9.37 -14.30 -14.40
CA SER A 141 -10.28 -15.08 -15.24
C SER A 141 -10.46 -16.52 -14.74
N LEU A 142 -9.53 -17.02 -13.94
CA LEU A 142 -9.60 -18.34 -13.33
C LEU A 142 -10.49 -18.42 -12.08
N ILE A 143 -10.94 -17.28 -11.56
CA ILE A 143 -11.80 -17.23 -10.36
C ILE A 143 -13.23 -17.70 -10.67
N HIS A 144 -13.60 -17.78 -11.93
CA HIS A 144 -14.93 -18.20 -12.39
C HIS A 144 -15.03 -19.68 -12.81
N ILE A 145 -14.04 -20.46 -12.52
CA ILE A 145 -14.06 -21.91 -12.77
C ILE A 145 -14.61 -22.67 -11.56
#